data_a08bf408bebac65ac4f2b34780891ebf
#
_entry.id   a08bf408bebac65ac4f2b34780891ebf
#
_cell.length_a   1.000
_cell.length_b   1.000
_cell.length_c   1.000
_cell.angle_alpha   90.00
_cell.angle_beta   90.00
_cell.angle_gamma   90.00
#
_symmetry.space_group_name_H-M   'P 1'
#
loop_
_entity.id
_entity.type
_entity.pdbx_description
1 polymer ?
#
loop_
_entity_poly.entity_id
_entity_poly.type
_entity_poly.pdbx_seq_one_letter_code
_entity_poly.pdbx_strand_id
1 'polypeptide(L)' 'MDNTRFFGRIAREHRERRGLTIMKMAELCNMSVKGYELIELGDSDPKLSNVLNIVSVLGIDIGELNVCVPILLA' A
#
# COMPACT_ATOMS: atom_id res chain seq x y z
N MET A 1 3.97 0.28 17.18
CA MET A 1 3.07 0.65 16.09
C MET A 1 3.20 -0.31 14.93
N ASP A 2 2.08 -0.66 14.34
CA ASP A 2 2.06 -1.63 13.24
C ASP A 2 2.21 -0.91 11.91
N ASN A 3 3.41 -0.96 11.33
CA ASN A 3 3.70 -0.31 10.06
C ASN A 3 2.91 -0.92 8.90
N THR A 4 2.59 -2.20 9.00
CA THR A 4 1.80 -2.89 7.99
C THR A 4 0.39 -2.29 7.92
N ARG A 5 -0.20 -2.05 9.07
CA ARG A 5 -1.53 -1.48 9.17
C ARG A 5 -1.55 -0.03 8.69
N PHE A 6 -0.51 0.71 9.02
CA PHE A 6 -0.39 2.10 8.59
C PHE A 6 -0.26 2.19 7.06
N PHE A 7 0.58 1.33 6.48
CA PHE A 7 0.74 1.31 5.04
C PHE A 7 -0.56 0.94 4.34
N GLY A 8 -1.27 -0.05 4.86
CA GLY A 8 -2.55 -0.47 4.28
C GLY A 8 -3.55 0.67 4.24
N ARG A 9 -3.61 1.45 5.31
CA ARG A 9 -4.52 2.58 5.38
C ARG A 9 -4.17 3.65 4.36
N ILE A 10 -2.89 3.95 4.21
CA ILE A 10 -2.45 4.93 3.21
C ILE A 10 -2.79 4.47 1.80
N ALA A 11 -2.55 3.19 1.51
CA ALA A 11 -2.88 2.64 0.20
C ALA A 11 -4.38 2.74 -0.06
N ARG A 12 -5.20 2.42 0.92
CA ARG A 12 -6.65 2.50 0.78
C ARG A 12 -7.10 3.92 0.51
N GLU A 13 -6.59 4.88 1.27
CA GLU A 13 -6.97 6.28 1.10
C GLU A 13 -6.64 6.78 -0.30
N HIS A 14 -5.44 6.46 -0.80
CA HIS A 14 -5.04 6.87 -2.14
C HIS A 14 -5.88 6.18 -3.20
N ARG A 15 -6.19 4.89 -3.00
CA ARG A 15 -7.02 4.16 -3.94
C ARG A 15 -8.43 4.76 -4.03
N GLU A 16 -9.03 5.00 -2.88
CA GLU A 16 -10.39 5.55 -2.84
C GLU A 16 -10.45 6.96 -3.43
N ARG A 17 -9.44 7.74 -3.18
CA ARG A 17 -9.34 9.09 -3.71
C ARG A 17 -9.31 9.09 -5.24
N ARG A 18 -8.75 8.04 -5.83
CA ARG A 18 -8.66 7.89 -7.27
C ARG A 18 -9.85 7.15 -7.88
N GLY A 19 -10.80 6.75 -7.05
CA GLY A 19 -11.98 6.02 -7.52
C GLY A 19 -11.69 4.63 -8.02
N LEU A 20 -10.59 4.02 -7.56
CA LEU A 20 -10.22 2.67 -7.99
C LEU A 20 -10.84 1.63 -7.08
N THR A 21 -11.26 0.51 -7.68
CA THR A 21 -11.75 -0.63 -6.90
C THR A 21 -10.58 -1.48 -6.44
N ILE A 22 -10.83 -2.33 -5.43
CA ILE A 22 -9.81 -3.28 -4.98
C ILE A 22 -9.41 -4.20 -6.13
N MET A 23 -10.40 -4.63 -6.92
CA MET A 23 -10.13 -5.51 -8.07
C MET A 23 -9.20 -4.84 -9.08
N LYS A 24 -9.47 -3.56 -9.38
CA LYS A 24 -8.64 -2.84 -10.35
C LYS A 24 -7.22 -2.62 -9.80
N MET A 25 -7.11 -2.31 -8.52
CA MET A 25 -5.79 -2.14 -7.90
C MET A 25 -4.98 -3.43 -7.94
N ALA A 26 -5.62 -4.55 -7.61
CA ALA A 26 -4.94 -5.84 -7.66
C ALA A 26 -4.44 -6.13 -9.07
N GLU A 27 -5.27 -5.83 -10.07
CA GLU A 27 -4.89 -6.02 -11.47
C GLU A 27 -3.67 -5.17 -11.83
N LEU A 28 -3.71 -3.88 -11.47
CA LEU A 28 -2.61 -2.97 -11.80
C LEU A 28 -1.32 -3.35 -11.09
N CYS A 29 -1.41 -3.95 -9.91
CA CYS A 29 -0.25 -4.37 -9.15
C CYS A 29 0.16 -5.81 -9.42
N ASN A 30 -0.55 -6.48 -10.35
CA ASN A 30 -0.29 -7.87 -10.68
C ASN A 30 -0.38 -8.78 -9.46
N MET A 31 -1.43 -8.60 -8.67
CA MET A 31 -1.68 -9.37 -7.45
C MET A 31 -3.07 -9.96 -7.49
N SER A 32 -3.30 -10.99 -6.65
CA SER A 32 -4.64 -11.50 -6.47
C SER A 32 -5.47 -10.47 -5.69
N VAL A 33 -6.78 -10.48 -5.92
CA VAL A 33 -7.69 -9.58 -5.20
C VAL A 33 -7.57 -9.79 -3.70
N LYS A 34 -7.55 -11.06 -3.27
CA LYS A 34 -7.44 -11.38 -1.85
C LYS A 34 -6.12 -10.90 -1.26
N GLY A 35 -5.03 -11.08 -2.02
CA GLY A 35 -3.72 -10.65 -1.55
C GLY A 35 -3.65 -9.15 -1.35
N TYR A 36 -4.18 -8.40 -2.29
CA TYR A 36 -4.18 -6.95 -2.18
C TYR A 36 -5.10 -6.50 -1.02
N GLU A 37 -6.28 -7.12 -0.92
CA GLU A 37 -7.23 -6.78 0.14
C GLU A 37 -6.60 -6.94 1.53
N LEU A 38 -5.85 -8.02 1.73
CA LEU A 38 -5.19 -8.27 3.01
C LEU A 38 -4.16 -7.19 3.33
N ILE A 39 -3.53 -6.62 2.32
CA ILE A 39 -2.57 -5.53 2.54
C ILE A 39 -3.30 -4.29 3.05
N GLU A 40 -4.43 -3.94 2.47
CA GLU A 40 -5.19 -2.79 2.94
C GLU A 40 -5.70 -2.96 4.36
N LEU A 41 -6.04 -4.20 4.72
CA LEU A 41 -6.51 -4.51 6.07
C LEU A 41 -5.38 -4.56 7.10
N GLY A 42 -4.14 -4.64 6.63
CA GLY A 42 -3.00 -4.77 7.53
C GLY A 42 -2.85 -6.17 8.09
N ASP A 43 -3.47 -7.16 7.44
CA ASP A 43 -3.45 -8.55 7.89
C ASP A 43 -2.39 -9.40 7.21
N SER A 44 -1.57 -8.79 6.37
CA SER A 44 -0.47 -9.51 5.75
C SER A 44 0.74 -8.59 5.71
N ASP A 45 1.91 -9.21 5.69
CA ASP A 45 3.18 -8.48 5.62
C ASP A 45 3.61 -8.50 4.14
N PRO A 46 3.39 -7.41 3.41
CA PRO A 46 3.64 -7.43 1.97
C PRO A 46 5.12 -7.51 1.65
N LYS A 47 5.42 -8.19 0.54
CA LYS A 47 6.78 -8.21 0.03
C LYS A 47 7.15 -6.81 -0.43
N LEU A 48 8.44 -6.49 -0.36
CA LEU A 48 8.92 -5.18 -0.79
C LEU A 48 8.51 -4.88 -2.23
N SER A 49 8.56 -5.88 -3.12
CA SER A 49 8.17 -5.67 -4.51
C SER A 49 6.72 -5.24 -4.62
N ASN A 50 5.83 -5.80 -3.79
CA ASN A 50 4.43 -5.41 -3.79
C ASN A 50 4.24 -4.00 -3.26
N VAL A 51 4.99 -3.64 -2.22
CA VAL A 51 4.94 -2.28 -1.68
C VAL A 51 5.35 -1.27 -2.75
N LEU A 52 6.43 -1.55 -3.46
CA LEU A 52 6.92 -0.65 -4.51
C LEU A 52 5.91 -0.53 -5.65
N ASN A 53 5.26 -1.62 -6.02
CA ASN A 53 4.24 -1.58 -7.07
C ASN A 53 3.05 -0.72 -6.64
N ILE A 54 2.60 -0.89 -5.42
CA ILE A 54 1.46 -0.13 -4.90
C ILE A 54 1.81 1.36 -4.84
N VAL A 55 2.98 1.68 -4.33
CA VAL A 55 3.45 3.07 -4.25
C VAL A 55 3.52 3.69 -5.64
N SER A 56 4.03 2.94 -6.60
CA SER A 56 4.17 3.42 -7.98
C SER A 56 2.81 3.66 -8.63
N VAL A 57 1.90 2.69 -8.51
CA VAL A 57 0.59 2.78 -9.12
C VAL A 57 -0.21 3.95 -8.55
N LEU A 58 -0.14 4.14 -7.24
CA LEU A 58 -0.91 5.17 -6.56
C LEU A 58 -0.21 6.52 -6.51
N GLY A 59 1.06 6.58 -6.88
CA GLY A 59 1.81 7.82 -6.81
C GLY A 59 1.98 8.32 -5.39
N ILE A 60 2.16 7.40 -4.45
CA ILE A 60 2.33 7.77 -3.06
C ILE A 60 3.71 8.41 -2.87
N ASP A 61 3.73 9.58 -2.23
CA ASP A 61 4.98 10.26 -1.91
C ASP A 61 5.66 9.50 -0.78
N ILE A 62 6.93 9.17 -0.97
CA ILE A 62 7.67 8.43 0.05
C ILE A 62 7.70 9.17 1.37
N GLY A 63 7.56 10.50 1.33
CA GLY A 63 7.48 11.32 2.53
C GLY A 63 6.30 10.96 3.42
N GLU A 64 5.22 10.46 2.84
CA GLU A 64 4.05 10.03 3.61
C GLU A 64 4.34 8.79 4.43
N LEU A 65 5.39 8.06 4.07
CA LEU A 65 5.75 6.82 4.76
C LEU A 65 6.81 7.03 5.84
N ASN A 66 7.25 8.26 6.04
CA ASN A 66 8.26 8.57 7.05
C ASN A 66 7.90 8.05 8.43
N VAL A 67 6.63 8.12 8.77
CA VAL A 67 6.14 7.67 10.06
C VAL A 67 6.33 6.16 10.22
N CYS A 68 6.30 5.45 9.10
CA CYS A 68 6.47 4.01 9.09
C CYS A 68 7.93 3.58 9.14
N VAL A 69 8.78 4.33 8.45
CA VAL A 69 10.20 3.97 8.29
C VAL A 69 11.08 5.19 8.49
N PRO A 70 11.03 5.80 9.67
CA PRO A 70 11.80 7.03 9.93
C PRO A 70 13.29 6.83 9.77
N ILE A 71 13.76 5.61 9.94
CA ILE A 71 15.18 5.32 9.88
C ILE A 71 15.76 5.55 8.48
N LEU A 72 14.94 5.51 7.47
CA LEU A 72 15.40 5.75 6.11
C LEU A 72 15.79 7.20 5.85
N LEU A 73 15.41 8.07 6.77
CA LEU A 73 15.63 9.50 6.64
C LEU A 73 16.73 10.00 7.57
N ALA A 74 17.21 9.12 8.40
CA ALA A 74 18.23 9.48 9.39
C ALA A 74 19.59 9.72 8.74
#